data_2edfe5b328078d28cc86a3f3a1bd5c2f
#
_entry.id   2edfe5b328078d28cc86a3f3a1bd5c2f
#
_cell.length_a   1.000
_cell.length_b   1.000
_cell.length_c   1.000
_cell.angle_alpha   90.00
_cell.angle_beta   90.00
_cell.angle_gamma   90.00
#
_symmetry.space_group_name_H-M   'P 1'
#
loop_
_entity.id
_entity.type
_entity.pdbx_description
1 polymer ?
#
loop_
_entity_poly.entity_id
_entity_poly.type
_entity_poly.pdbx_seq_one_letter_code
_entity_poly.pdbx_strand_id
1 'polypeptide(L)'
;VVRFPQTPSAAHTRTRPASVVGRHDPRYPDLVGRGINARFAPDPDTIRVVATAEQAVRAVQDSVRDGTRLAVRSGGHCFESLVDDPAVTTVIDVSEMRSVYYDEELDAFSVDSGATLGTMYRSLYLGWGVTVPAGRCPEVGVGGHVAGGGGGALSRRYGLSVDHLHGVEVVVVDSGGRARLVRATREPSDPHRDLWWAHTGGGAGGFGLVTRYLFRSPGADAGSRPADPGRLLPAPPASVLRKTVRWDWQSIDEAAFLTLVGNFGTWHERHAAPDDPGTRLDNSLALPRTGGGPLTLETAVDAMRPDAQELTDRFIAEVSRNVGARPEVSATTLPWLAATLVPDEFAGVKGRFKSKAAFLRTGWDERQARLVYRRLTDTSDYHNPAATVYLLSHGGEVNRPGPADTAMAHRDAVLKTYWSVFWFDEAEDALHLDWVRASYEEFFGDAGGVPDPDRGYGGAFVNYADADLAEPDLNRSGVPWHRLYFRENYALLQRAKERWDPDDVFRHALSVRLPGDDAPGISRSGTPGRRGSSGRPAS
;
A
#
# COMPACT_ATOMS: atom_id res chain seq x y z
N VAL A 1 -2.43 -7.31 -36.62
CA VAL A 1 -2.99 -7.98 -35.43
C VAL A 1 -1.98 -9.05 -35.03
N VAL A 2 -1.12 -8.73 -34.09
CA VAL A 2 -0.16 -9.70 -33.52
C VAL A 2 -0.94 -10.50 -32.47
N ARG A 3 -1.26 -11.76 -32.76
CA ARG A 3 -1.77 -12.69 -31.75
C ARG A 3 -0.61 -13.04 -30.81
N PHE A 4 -0.66 -12.54 -29.60
CA PHE A 4 0.19 -13.05 -28.53
C PHE A 4 -0.17 -14.52 -28.27
N PRO A 5 0.80 -15.38 -27.91
CA PRO A 5 0.52 -16.77 -27.59
C PRO A 5 -0.49 -16.79 -26.42
N GLN A 6 -1.61 -17.46 -26.65
CA GLN A 6 -2.58 -17.73 -25.59
C GLN A 6 -1.84 -18.38 -24.43
N THR A 7 -2.09 -17.89 -23.22
CA THR A 7 -1.61 -18.44 -21.96
C THR A 7 -1.74 -19.98 -21.99
N PRO A 8 -0.78 -20.76 -21.46
CA PRO A 8 -0.90 -22.21 -21.41
C PRO A 8 -2.25 -22.56 -20.80
N SER A 9 -3.02 -23.35 -21.52
CA SER A 9 -4.36 -23.79 -21.14
C SER A 9 -4.42 -24.13 -19.65
N ALA A 10 -5.38 -23.53 -18.95
CA ALA A 10 -5.72 -23.80 -17.54
C ALA A 10 -5.87 -25.29 -17.18
N ALA A 11 -5.96 -26.14 -18.18
CA ALA A 11 -6.06 -27.58 -18.02
C ALA A 11 -4.82 -28.26 -17.41
N HIS A 12 -3.61 -27.75 -17.64
CA HIS A 12 -2.38 -28.35 -17.10
C HIS A 12 -2.06 -27.96 -15.65
N THR A 13 -2.57 -26.82 -15.18
CA THR A 13 -2.37 -26.35 -13.80
C THR A 13 -3.36 -27.00 -12.82
N ARG A 14 -4.51 -27.48 -13.30
CA ARG A 14 -5.58 -28.05 -12.46
C ARG A 14 -5.25 -29.38 -11.81
N THR A 15 -4.28 -30.12 -12.31
CA THR A 15 -3.94 -31.47 -11.81
C THR A 15 -2.75 -31.47 -10.83
N ARG A 16 -1.96 -30.39 -10.78
CA ARG A 16 -0.80 -30.35 -9.89
C ARG A 16 -1.23 -29.88 -8.49
N PRO A 17 -0.88 -30.61 -7.41
CA PRO A 17 -1.10 -30.13 -6.04
C PRO A 17 -0.27 -28.87 -5.77
N ALA A 18 -0.70 -28.07 -4.80
CA ALA A 18 0.12 -26.98 -4.26
C ALA A 18 1.48 -27.52 -3.79
N SER A 19 2.54 -26.77 -4.03
CA SER A 19 3.85 -27.12 -3.45
C SER A 19 3.83 -26.84 -1.95
N VAL A 20 4.12 -27.87 -1.15
CA VAL A 20 4.27 -27.74 0.31
C VAL A 20 5.74 -27.87 0.63
N VAL A 21 6.32 -26.84 1.23
CA VAL A 21 7.75 -26.73 1.52
C VAL A 21 7.90 -26.58 3.03
N GLY A 22 8.48 -27.59 3.69
CA GLY A 22 8.80 -27.57 5.12
C GLY A 22 10.24 -27.15 5.38
N ARG A 23 10.61 -26.99 6.64
CA ARG A 23 11.95 -26.50 7.09
C ARG A 23 13.14 -27.32 6.57
N HIS A 24 12.95 -28.60 6.28
CA HIS A 24 14.01 -29.50 5.77
C HIS A 24 14.04 -29.60 4.24
N ASP A 25 13.14 -28.92 3.52
CA ASP A 25 13.12 -28.86 2.07
C ASP A 25 14.23 -27.91 1.59
N PRO A 26 15.04 -28.28 0.59
CA PRO A 26 16.11 -27.42 0.08
C PRO A 26 15.63 -26.09 -0.51
N ARG A 27 14.33 -25.97 -0.86
CA ARG A 27 13.72 -24.72 -1.35
C ARG A 27 13.31 -23.77 -0.22
N TYR A 28 13.31 -24.23 1.03
CA TYR A 28 12.82 -23.44 2.17
C TYR A 28 13.57 -22.12 2.34
N PRO A 29 14.91 -22.05 2.27
CA PRO A 29 15.64 -20.78 2.43
C PRO A 29 15.25 -19.74 1.39
N ASP A 30 15.03 -20.13 0.13
CA ASP A 30 14.61 -19.21 -0.94
C ASP A 30 13.21 -18.64 -0.71
N LEU A 31 12.31 -19.45 -0.14
CA LEU A 31 10.93 -19.05 0.09
C LEU A 31 10.76 -18.26 1.40
N VAL A 32 11.40 -18.68 2.48
CA VAL A 32 11.30 -17.97 3.76
C VAL A 32 11.91 -16.58 3.68
N GLY A 33 12.97 -16.41 2.93
CA GLY A 33 13.73 -15.17 2.77
C GLY A 33 13.10 -14.11 1.84
N ARG A 34 11.86 -14.29 1.34
CA ARG A 34 11.26 -13.39 0.35
C ARG A 34 10.79 -12.03 0.87
N GLY A 35 10.64 -11.84 2.18
CA GLY A 35 10.34 -10.52 2.76
C GLY A 35 11.47 -9.51 2.51
N ILE A 36 11.10 -8.27 2.13
CA ILE A 36 12.11 -7.22 1.84
C ILE A 36 12.78 -6.65 3.08
N ASN A 37 12.14 -6.74 4.25
CA ASN A 37 12.66 -6.15 5.50
C ASN A 37 13.43 -7.18 6.31
N ALA A 38 14.76 -7.06 6.33
CA ALA A 38 15.65 -7.96 7.03
C ALA A 38 15.55 -7.89 8.57
N ARG A 39 14.78 -6.95 9.13
CA ARG A 39 14.49 -6.93 10.58
C ARG A 39 13.68 -8.14 11.03
N PHE A 40 12.94 -8.76 10.12
CA PHE A 40 12.04 -9.86 10.43
C PHE A 40 12.61 -11.17 9.87
N ALA A 41 12.73 -12.15 10.73
CA ALA A 41 13.21 -13.48 10.41
C ALA A 41 12.09 -14.49 10.66
N PRO A 42 11.19 -14.70 9.67
CA PRO A 42 10.11 -15.69 9.79
C PRO A 42 10.67 -17.11 9.83
N ASP A 43 10.01 -17.99 10.59
CA ASP A 43 10.36 -19.41 10.66
C ASP A 43 9.10 -20.30 10.65
N PRO A 44 8.25 -20.22 9.60
CA PRO A 44 7.04 -21.03 9.51
C PRO A 44 7.38 -22.52 9.38
N ASP A 45 6.55 -23.40 9.93
CA ASP A 45 6.69 -24.86 9.75
C ASP A 45 6.54 -25.25 8.29
N THR A 46 5.64 -24.54 7.57
CA THR A 46 5.35 -24.82 6.16
C THR A 46 5.10 -23.55 5.35
N ILE A 47 5.54 -23.59 4.09
CA ILE A 47 5.19 -22.62 3.06
C ILE A 47 4.43 -23.36 1.95
N ARG A 48 3.18 -22.93 1.68
CA ARG A 48 2.30 -23.49 0.66
C ARG A 48 2.27 -22.57 -0.55
N VAL A 49 2.97 -22.94 -1.62
CA VAL A 49 2.97 -22.17 -2.87
C VAL A 49 1.78 -22.59 -3.70
N VAL A 50 0.84 -21.68 -3.95
CA VAL A 50 -0.40 -21.92 -4.69
C VAL A 50 -0.42 -21.15 -6.01
N ALA A 51 -0.98 -21.78 -7.03
CA ALA A 51 -1.08 -21.25 -8.39
C ALA A 51 -2.53 -21.14 -8.90
N THR A 52 -3.51 -21.67 -8.17
CA THR A 52 -4.93 -21.60 -8.52
C THR A 52 -5.82 -21.34 -7.31
N ALA A 53 -7.04 -20.83 -7.57
CA ALA A 53 -8.02 -20.58 -6.52
C ALA A 53 -8.38 -21.87 -5.75
N GLU A 54 -8.48 -23.01 -6.43
CA GLU A 54 -8.78 -24.30 -5.79
C GLU A 54 -7.64 -24.76 -4.87
N GLN A 55 -6.39 -24.48 -5.24
CA GLN A 55 -5.24 -24.76 -4.38
C GLN A 55 -5.27 -23.82 -3.15
N ALA A 56 -5.62 -22.54 -3.33
CA ALA A 56 -5.76 -21.58 -2.24
C ALA A 56 -6.86 -22.01 -1.25
N VAL A 57 -8.05 -22.44 -1.75
CA VAL A 57 -9.12 -22.97 -0.89
C VAL A 57 -8.64 -24.17 -0.08
N ARG A 58 -7.94 -25.13 -0.72
CA ARG A 58 -7.39 -26.31 -0.01
C ARG A 58 -6.34 -25.92 1.02
N ALA A 59 -5.44 -25.00 0.68
CA ALA A 59 -4.39 -24.54 1.59
C ALA A 59 -4.98 -23.87 2.85
N VAL A 60 -5.99 -23.02 2.69
CA VAL A 60 -6.73 -22.41 3.80
C VAL A 60 -7.47 -23.47 4.61
N GLN A 61 -8.21 -24.39 3.96
CA GLN A 61 -8.95 -25.46 4.65
C GLN A 61 -8.02 -26.37 5.46
N ASP A 62 -6.86 -26.72 4.92
CA ASP A 62 -5.87 -27.52 5.65
C ASP A 62 -5.37 -26.78 6.88
N SER A 63 -5.06 -25.48 6.76
CA SER A 63 -4.60 -24.66 7.89
C SER A 63 -5.65 -24.56 8.99
N VAL A 64 -6.94 -24.39 8.60
CA VAL A 64 -8.06 -24.35 9.58
C VAL A 64 -8.21 -25.70 10.28
N ARG A 65 -8.20 -26.81 9.53
CA ARG A 65 -8.29 -28.17 10.09
C ARG A 65 -7.16 -28.48 11.06
N ASP A 66 -5.94 -28.09 10.68
CA ASP A 66 -4.72 -28.37 11.45
C ASP A 66 -4.50 -27.35 12.59
N GLY A 67 -5.37 -26.33 12.71
CA GLY A 67 -5.30 -25.29 13.74
C GLY A 67 -4.05 -24.41 13.65
N THR A 68 -3.46 -24.27 12.45
CA THR A 68 -2.22 -23.51 12.24
C THR A 68 -2.52 -22.02 12.06
N ARG A 69 -1.65 -21.16 12.63
CA ARG A 69 -1.72 -19.72 12.35
C ARG A 69 -1.15 -19.46 10.96
N LEU A 70 -2.00 -18.97 10.07
CA LEU A 70 -1.63 -18.69 8.69
C LEU A 70 -1.38 -17.20 8.43
N ALA A 71 -0.52 -16.92 7.46
CA ALA A 71 -0.40 -15.63 6.80
C ALA A 71 -0.39 -15.81 5.27
N VAL A 72 -0.82 -14.77 4.54
CA VAL A 72 -0.83 -14.77 3.07
C VAL A 72 0.27 -13.86 2.56
N ARG A 73 1.10 -14.35 1.64
CA ARG A 73 2.18 -13.59 1.03
C ARG A 73 2.00 -13.51 -0.49
N SER A 74 2.00 -12.28 -1.02
CA SER A 74 2.05 -11.96 -2.44
C SER A 74 3.50 -11.61 -2.85
N GLY A 75 3.84 -10.33 -3.01
CA GLY A 75 5.18 -9.87 -3.43
C GLY A 75 6.24 -9.85 -2.33
N GLY A 76 5.88 -9.98 -1.04
CA GLY A 76 6.84 -9.90 0.07
C GLY A 76 7.27 -8.49 0.45
N HIS A 77 6.54 -7.45 0.01
CA HIS A 77 6.85 -6.04 0.23
C HIS A 77 6.20 -5.44 1.49
N CYS A 78 5.86 -6.25 2.49
CA CYS A 78 5.34 -5.74 3.75
C CYS A 78 6.43 -5.01 4.54
N PHE A 79 6.14 -3.83 5.07
CA PHE A 79 7.11 -3.01 5.83
C PHE A 79 7.29 -3.51 7.27
N GLU A 80 6.29 -4.20 7.80
CA GLU A 80 6.25 -4.73 9.16
C GLU A 80 6.10 -6.26 9.17
N SER A 81 6.16 -6.87 10.35
CA SER A 81 6.03 -8.32 10.55
C SER A 81 4.62 -8.88 10.36
N LEU A 82 3.77 -8.25 9.52
CA LEU A 82 2.38 -8.70 9.38
C LEU A 82 2.25 -10.07 8.72
N VAL A 83 3.22 -10.44 7.89
CA VAL A 83 3.35 -11.76 7.25
C VAL A 83 4.44 -12.57 7.93
N ASP A 84 5.54 -11.92 8.26
CA ASP A 84 6.74 -12.53 8.82
C ASP A 84 6.73 -12.51 10.38
N ASP A 85 5.54 -12.57 10.98
CA ASP A 85 5.33 -12.69 12.43
C ASP A 85 5.80 -14.07 12.92
N PRO A 86 6.64 -14.14 13.96
CA PRO A 86 7.13 -15.41 14.52
C PRO A 86 6.03 -16.39 14.95
N ALA A 87 4.82 -15.92 15.23
CA ALA A 87 3.69 -16.79 15.56
C ALA A 87 3.01 -17.43 14.33
N VAL A 88 3.37 -17.03 13.12
CA VAL A 88 2.86 -17.63 11.88
C VAL A 88 3.56 -18.96 11.63
N THR A 89 2.79 -20.05 11.62
CA THR A 89 3.31 -21.40 11.39
C THR A 89 3.09 -21.89 9.97
N THR A 90 2.18 -21.25 9.21
CA THR A 90 1.93 -21.55 7.78
C THR A 90 1.89 -20.26 6.97
N VAL A 91 2.73 -20.16 5.95
CA VAL A 91 2.65 -19.10 4.94
C VAL A 91 2.00 -19.67 3.67
N ILE A 92 0.91 -19.04 3.22
CA ILE A 92 0.32 -19.34 1.91
C ILE A 92 0.85 -18.31 0.92
N ASP A 93 1.73 -18.74 0.03
CA ASP A 93 2.40 -17.90 -0.96
C ASP A 93 1.64 -17.97 -2.29
N VAL A 94 1.08 -16.84 -2.71
CA VAL A 94 0.28 -16.73 -3.94
C VAL A 94 1.09 -16.24 -5.14
N SER A 95 2.40 -16.14 -5.06
CA SER A 95 3.25 -15.57 -6.12
C SER A 95 3.20 -16.29 -7.46
N GLU A 96 2.72 -17.53 -7.50
CA GLU A 96 2.49 -18.26 -8.74
C GLU A 96 1.10 -17.97 -9.37
N MET A 97 0.22 -17.26 -8.67
CA MET A 97 -1.03 -16.70 -9.20
C MET A 97 -0.75 -15.34 -9.81
N ARG A 98 -0.31 -15.28 -11.07
CA ARG A 98 0.24 -14.05 -11.70
C ARG A 98 -0.37 -13.68 -13.04
N SER A 99 -1.52 -14.25 -13.38
CA SER A 99 -2.20 -13.97 -14.65
C SER A 99 -2.81 -12.56 -14.65
N VAL A 100 -2.74 -11.91 -15.82
CA VAL A 100 -3.41 -10.64 -16.10
C VAL A 100 -4.07 -10.77 -17.47
N TYR A 101 -5.39 -10.68 -17.53
CA TYR A 101 -6.16 -10.87 -18.77
C TYR A 101 -7.50 -10.14 -18.72
N TYR A 102 -8.12 -9.95 -19.87
CA TYR A 102 -9.50 -9.50 -19.95
C TYR A 102 -10.45 -10.71 -19.83
N ASP A 103 -11.38 -10.62 -18.88
CA ASP A 103 -12.41 -11.63 -18.64
C ASP A 103 -13.70 -11.18 -19.32
N GLU A 104 -14.04 -11.83 -20.46
CA GLU A 104 -15.20 -11.48 -21.27
C GLU A 104 -16.54 -11.75 -20.56
N GLU A 105 -16.60 -12.73 -19.66
CA GLU A 105 -17.82 -13.07 -18.90
C GLU A 105 -18.13 -12.01 -17.84
N LEU A 106 -17.07 -11.47 -17.22
CA LEU A 106 -17.16 -10.45 -16.17
C LEU A 106 -17.06 -9.03 -16.69
N ASP A 107 -16.71 -8.89 -17.97
CA ASP A 107 -16.49 -7.58 -18.61
C ASP A 107 -15.55 -6.70 -17.77
N ALA A 108 -14.43 -7.29 -17.37
CA ALA A 108 -13.44 -6.67 -16.50
C ALA A 108 -12.02 -7.24 -16.72
N PHE A 109 -11.00 -6.48 -16.34
CA PHE A 109 -9.64 -7.00 -16.30
C PHE A 109 -9.42 -7.80 -15.02
N SER A 110 -9.09 -9.07 -15.20
CA SER A 110 -8.74 -9.99 -14.12
C SER A 110 -7.23 -9.92 -13.85
N VAL A 111 -6.86 -9.67 -12.60
CA VAL A 111 -5.46 -9.61 -12.15
C VAL A 111 -5.32 -10.49 -10.93
N ASP A 112 -4.54 -11.54 -11.03
CA ASP A 112 -4.27 -12.45 -9.93
C ASP A 112 -3.47 -11.75 -8.82
N SER A 113 -3.75 -12.09 -7.57
CA SER A 113 -3.19 -11.41 -6.40
C SER A 113 -1.68 -11.58 -6.21
N GLY A 114 -1.09 -12.62 -6.82
CA GLY A 114 0.36 -12.85 -6.83
C GLY A 114 1.10 -12.14 -7.96
N ALA A 115 0.39 -11.49 -8.91
CA ALA A 115 1.02 -10.64 -9.91
C ALA A 115 1.74 -9.47 -9.24
N THR A 116 2.83 -9.01 -9.85
CA THR A 116 3.50 -7.77 -9.44
C THR A 116 2.90 -6.57 -10.17
N LEU A 117 3.10 -5.35 -9.64
CA LEU A 117 2.69 -4.11 -10.31
C LEU A 117 3.33 -4.00 -11.70
N GLY A 118 4.60 -4.39 -11.84
CA GLY A 118 5.29 -4.40 -13.13
C GLY A 118 4.63 -5.34 -14.14
N THR A 119 4.22 -6.54 -13.72
CA THR A 119 3.47 -7.48 -14.56
C THR A 119 2.12 -6.89 -14.95
N MET A 120 1.39 -6.31 -14.00
CA MET A 120 0.10 -5.68 -14.26
C MET A 120 0.21 -4.53 -15.26
N TYR A 121 1.13 -3.58 -15.04
CA TYR A 121 1.33 -2.45 -15.94
C TYR A 121 1.69 -2.88 -17.35
N ARG A 122 2.66 -3.80 -17.46
CA ARG A 122 3.11 -4.29 -18.76
C ARG A 122 2.00 -4.99 -19.52
N SER A 123 1.25 -5.88 -18.86
CA SER A 123 0.19 -6.67 -19.49
C SER A 123 -0.97 -5.80 -19.93
N LEU A 124 -1.46 -4.89 -19.07
CA LEU A 124 -2.57 -4.00 -19.39
C LEU A 124 -2.21 -3.03 -20.52
N TYR A 125 -1.02 -2.43 -20.46
CA TYR A 125 -0.59 -1.46 -21.46
C TYR A 125 -0.32 -2.09 -22.82
N LEU A 126 0.46 -3.17 -22.87
CA LEU A 126 0.81 -3.80 -24.14
C LEU A 126 -0.36 -4.53 -24.77
N GLY A 127 -1.25 -5.10 -23.95
CA GLY A 127 -2.44 -5.82 -24.43
C GLY A 127 -3.56 -4.91 -24.92
N TRP A 128 -3.81 -3.82 -24.19
CA TRP A 128 -5.03 -3.02 -24.40
C TRP A 128 -4.83 -1.49 -24.34
N GLY A 129 -3.63 -1.01 -24.10
CA GLY A 129 -3.36 0.43 -24.02
C GLY A 129 -3.91 1.12 -22.76
N VAL A 130 -4.21 0.35 -21.70
CA VAL A 130 -4.81 0.85 -20.45
C VAL A 130 -3.91 0.61 -19.25
N THR A 131 -4.27 1.20 -18.11
CA THR A 131 -3.56 1.02 -16.84
C THR A 131 -4.51 1.14 -15.64
N VAL A 132 -4.02 0.70 -14.47
CA VAL A 132 -4.61 0.99 -13.16
C VAL A 132 -3.68 1.98 -12.44
N PRO A 133 -4.19 3.08 -11.83
CA PRO A 133 -3.37 3.96 -11.00
C PRO A 133 -2.87 3.20 -9.77
N ALA A 134 -1.59 2.82 -9.75
CA ALA A 134 -0.99 2.02 -8.67
C ALA A 134 0.43 2.52 -8.37
N GLY A 135 1.13 1.86 -7.44
CA GLY A 135 2.45 2.24 -6.94
C GLY A 135 3.56 2.21 -7.98
N ARG A 136 4.70 2.80 -7.63
CA ARG A 136 5.84 2.98 -8.55
C ARG A 136 6.80 1.79 -8.60
N CYS A 137 6.94 1.04 -7.48
CA CYS A 137 7.87 -0.08 -7.41
C CYS A 137 7.30 -1.30 -8.16
N PRO A 138 7.94 -1.77 -9.24
CA PRO A 138 7.42 -2.83 -10.09
C PRO A 138 7.37 -4.21 -9.42
N GLU A 139 8.17 -4.46 -8.38
CA GLU A 139 8.24 -5.74 -7.67
C GLU A 139 7.14 -5.91 -6.61
N VAL A 140 6.44 -4.84 -6.23
CA VAL A 140 5.36 -4.89 -5.24
C VAL A 140 4.23 -5.80 -5.72
N GLY A 141 3.78 -6.70 -4.86
CA GLY A 141 2.66 -7.59 -5.16
C GLY A 141 1.30 -6.87 -5.17
N VAL A 142 0.50 -7.15 -6.20
CA VAL A 142 -0.86 -6.59 -6.36
C VAL A 142 -1.74 -6.92 -5.16
N GLY A 143 -1.60 -8.13 -4.58
CA GLY A 143 -2.46 -8.62 -3.50
C GLY A 143 -2.50 -7.71 -2.28
N GLY A 144 -1.33 -7.32 -1.77
CA GLY A 144 -1.24 -6.40 -0.64
C GLY A 144 -1.53 -4.95 -1.02
N HIS A 145 -1.03 -4.54 -2.19
CA HIS A 145 -1.10 -3.15 -2.64
C HIS A 145 -2.53 -2.65 -2.84
N VAL A 146 -3.35 -3.44 -3.54
CA VAL A 146 -4.74 -3.05 -3.85
C VAL A 146 -5.61 -3.04 -2.60
N ALA A 147 -5.54 -4.08 -1.75
CA ALA A 147 -6.38 -4.18 -0.55
C ALA A 147 -6.20 -3.00 0.43
N GLY A 148 -5.05 -2.32 0.41
CA GLY A 148 -4.81 -1.12 1.21
C GLY A 148 -5.09 0.20 0.49
N GLY A 149 -5.75 0.17 -0.69
CA GLY A 149 -6.12 1.36 -1.46
C GLY A 149 -5.37 1.47 -2.78
N GLY A 150 -4.07 1.31 -2.79
CA GLY A 150 -3.20 1.38 -3.97
C GLY A 150 -3.13 2.77 -4.59
N GLY A 151 -1.96 3.38 -4.61
CA GLY A 151 -1.78 4.70 -5.19
C GLY A 151 -0.36 4.96 -5.66
N GLY A 152 -0.20 5.88 -6.60
CA GLY A 152 1.08 6.24 -7.18
C GLY A 152 0.98 7.42 -8.16
N ALA A 153 1.85 7.44 -9.16
CA ALA A 153 2.09 8.57 -10.04
C ALA A 153 0.85 9.10 -10.79
N LEU A 154 -0.14 8.26 -11.06
CA LEU A 154 -1.35 8.66 -11.76
C LEU A 154 -2.55 8.93 -10.86
N SER A 155 -2.37 8.79 -9.52
CA SER A 155 -3.51 8.84 -8.60
C SER A 155 -4.17 10.19 -8.51
N ARG A 156 -3.41 11.29 -8.57
CA ARG A 156 -3.99 12.64 -8.58
C ARG A 156 -4.89 12.89 -9.79
N ARG A 157 -4.60 12.22 -10.90
CA ARG A 157 -5.36 12.37 -12.16
C ARG A 157 -6.51 11.38 -12.29
N TYR A 158 -6.42 10.19 -11.72
CA TYR A 158 -7.37 9.10 -11.99
C TYR A 158 -7.92 8.43 -10.72
N GLY A 159 -7.52 8.84 -9.52
CA GLY A 159 -7.89 8.17 -8.26
C GLY A 159 -6.93 7.05 -7.86
N LEU A 160 -7.36 6.24 -6.91
CA LEU A 160 -6.61 5.10 -6.40
C LEU A 160 -6.93 3.82 -7.19
N SER A 161 -6.12 2.76 -7.03
CA SER A 161 -6.40 1.45 -7.64
C SER A 161 -7.80 0.95 -7.28
N VAL A 162 -8.24 1.13 -6.04
CA VAL A 162 -9.55 0.68 -5.55
C VAL A 162 -10.72 1.45 -6.16
N ASP A 163 -10.51 2.66 -6.66
CA ASP A 163 -11.56 3.43 -7.34
C ASP A 163 -11.93 2.80 -8.70
N HIS A 164 -11.05 1.96 -9.25
CA HIS A 164 -11.26 1.16 -10.45
C HIS A 164 -11.57 -0.31 -10.15
N LEU A 165 -11.68 -0.70 -8.87
CA LEU A 165 -11.96 -2.07 -8.47
C LEU A 165 -13.46 -2.36 -8.66
N HIS A 166 -13.80 -3.20 -9.63
CA HIS A 166 -15.15 -3.67 -9.88
C HIS A 166 -15.53 -4.84 -8.99
N GLY A 167 -14.59 -5.76 -8.73
CA GLY A 167 -14.85 -6.94 -7.94
C GLY A 167 -13.59 -7.58 -7.39
N VAL A 168 -13.77 -8.55 -6.52
CA VAL A 168 -12.71 -9.33 -5.87
C VAL A 168 -13.18 -10.78 -5.71
N GLU A 169 -12.24 -11.74 -5.86
CA GLU A 169 -12.46 -13.13 -5.46
C GLU A 169 -11.60 -13.46 -4.25
N VAL A 170 -12.25 -13.97 -3.20
CA VAL A 170 -11.64 -14.16 -1.88
C VAL A 170 -11.97 -15.56 -1.35
N VAL A 171 -10.96 -16.26 -0.85
CA VAL A 171 -11.18 -17.44 -0.01
C VAL A 171 -11.46 -16.99 1.41
N VAL A 172 -12.68 -17.23 1.88
CA VAL A 172 -13.16 -16.90 3.23
C VAL A 172 -13.39 -18.18 4.02
N VAL A 173 -13.48 -18.06 5.36
CA VAL A 173 -13.78 -19.18 6.24
C VAL A 173 -15.08 -18.85 6.99
N ASP A 174 -16.09 -19.71 6.87
CA ASP A 174 -17.36 -19.53 7.58
C ASP A 174 -17.30 -20.03 9.05
N SER A 175 -18.34 -19.74 9.81
CA SER A 175 -18.46 -20.13 11.23
C SER A 175 -18.44 -21.65 11.49
N GLY A 176 -18.55 -22.45 10.44
CA GLY A 176 -18.35 -23.90 10.51
C GLY A 176 -16.92 -24.35 10.22
N GLY A 177 -15.97 -23.41 10.06
CA GLY A 177 -14.58 -23.71 9.72
C GLY A 177 -14.38 -24.17 8.28
N ARG A 178 -15.33 -23.88 7.37
CA ARG A 178 -15.25 -24.28 5.97
C ARG A 178 -14.70 -23.15 5.11
N ALA A 179 -13.59 -23.43 4.42
CA ALA A 179 -13.03 -22.52 3.42
C ALA A 179 -13.81 -22.60 2.11
N ARG A 180 -14.14 -21.46 1.52
CA ARG A 180 -14.83 -21.36 0.24
C ARG A 180 -14.43 -20.11 -0.53
N LEU A 181 -14.47 -20.20 -1.86
CA LEU A 181 -14.26 -19.06 -2.74
C LEU A 181 -15.55 -18.25 -2.86
N VAL A 182 -15.44 -16.92 -2.68
CA VAL A 182 -16.55 -15.97 -2.83
C VAL A 182 -16.13 -14.89 -3.81
N ARG A 183 -17.00 -14.58 -4.78
CA ARG A 183 -16.88 -13.38 -5.60
C ARG A 183 -17.78 -12.29 -5.00
N ALA A 184 -17.25 -11.09 -4.92
CA ALA A 184 -17.95 -9.90 -4.46
C ALA A 184 -17.69 -8.74 -5.42
N THR A 185 -18.71 -7.93 -5.71
CA THR A 185 -18.61 -6.82 -6.66
C THR A 185 -19.13 -5.52 -6.07
N ARG A 186 -18.82 -4.39 -6.74
CA ARG A 186 -19.35 -3.08 -6.36
C ARG A 186 -20.83 -2.90 -6.66
N GLU A 187 -21.46 -3.82 -7.39
CA GLU A 187 -22.85 -3.70 -7.82
C GLU A 187 -23.77 -3.62 -6.58
N PRO A 188 -24.72 -2.64 -6.56
CA PRO A 188 -25.61 -2.46 -5.40
C PRO A 188 -26.47 -3.70 -5.08
N SER A 189 -26.75 -4.53 -6.07
CA SER A 189 -27.52 -5.76 -5.94
C SER A 189 -26.70 -6.97 -5.49
N ASP A 190 -25.38 -6.87 -5.40
CA ASP A 190 -24.53 -7.98 -4.99
C ASP A 190 -24.68 -8.24 -3.48
N PRO A 191 -25.12 -9.43 -3.07
CA PRO A 191 -25.28 -9.76 -1.65
C PRO A 191 -23.96 -9.82 -0.89
N HIS A 192 -22.83 -9.82 -1.57
CA HIS A 192 -21.47 -9.85 -1.01
C HIS A 192 -20.76 -8.49 -1.10
N ARG A 193 -21.49 -7.41 -1.44
CA ARG A 193 -20.92 -6.09 -1.67
C ARG A 193 -20.10 -5.56 -0.48
N ASP A 194 -20.42 -5.93 0.73
CA ASP A 194 -19.67 -5.59 1.95
C ASP A 194 -18.26 -6.22 1.96
N LEU A 195 -18.10 -7.43 1.41
CA LEU A 195 -16.77 -8.05 1.23
C LEU A 195 -15.93 -7.30 0.18
N TRP A 196 -16.54 -6.93 -0.96
CA TRP A 196 -15.87 -6.06 -1.94
C TRP A 196 -15.43 -4.75 -1.29
N TRP A 197 -16.35 -4.07 -0.57
CA TRP A 197 -16.07 -2.79 0.09
C TRP A 197 -14.92 -2.92 1.09
N ALA A 198 -14.86 -3.97 1.90
CA ALA A 198 -13.78 -4.21 2.84
C ALA A 198 -12.39 -4.31 2.16
N HIS A 199 -12.34 -4.79 0.90
CA HIS A 199 -11.11 -4.88 0.12
C HIS A 199 -10.78 -3.58 -0.66
N THR A 200 -11.53 -2.50 -0.48
CA THR A 200 -11.26 -1.19 -1.08
C THR A 200 -10.46 -0.24 -0.16
N GLY A 201 -9.57 -0.78 0.67
CA GLY A 201 -8.73 0.01 1.58
C GLY A 201 -8.73 -0.49 3.03
N GLY A 202 -9.43 -1.58 3.35
CA GLY A 202 -9.46 -2.17 4.70
C GLY A 202 -8.20 -2.95 5.09
N GLY A 203 -7.20 -3.00 4.20
CA GLY A 203 -5.95 -3.71 4.41
C GLY A 203 -5.96 -5.15 3.90
N ALA A 204 -4.78 -5.69 3.66
CA ALA A 204 -4.60 -7.06 3.17
C ALA A 204 -4.56 -8.06 4.33
N GLY A 205 -5.03 -9.30 4.08
CA GLY A 205 -4.88 -10.43 5.01
C GLY A 205 -5.76 -10.34 6.26
N GLY A 206 -6.81 -9.51 6.27
CA GLY A 206 -7.72 -9.35 7.40
C GLY A 206 -9.12 -9.98 7.23
N PHE A 207 -9.54 -10.28 5.99
CA PHE A 207 -10.90 -10.78 5.70
C PHE A 207 -10.91 -12.09 4.93
N GLY A 208 -9.76 -12.55 4.45
CA GLY A 208 -9.61 -13.73 3.61
C GLY A 208 -8.34 -13.68 2.77
N LEU A 209 -8.16 -14.72 1.95
CA LEU A 209 -7.12 -14.80 0.94
C LEU A 209 -7.69 -14.35 -0.41
N VAL A 210 -7.25 -13.20 -0.91
CA VAL A 210 -7.63 -12.73 -2.25
C VAL A 210 -6.93 -13.58 -3.30
N THR A 211 -7.70 -14.14 -4.23
CA THR A 211 -7.16 -14.89 -5.38
C THR A 211 -6.98 -13.98 -6.60
N ARG A 212 -7.93 -13.07 -6.86
CA ARG A 212 -7.83 -12.09 -7.96
C ARG A 212 -8.66 -10.84 -7.70
N TYR A 213 -8.27 -9.77 -8.34
CA TYR A 213 -8.97 -8.51 -8.45
C TYR A 213 -9.56 -8.35 -9.85
N LEU A 214 -10.74 -7.74 -9.94
CA LEU A 214 -11.44 -7.45 -11.18
C LEU A 214 -11.49 -5.92 -11.35
N PHE A 215 -10.83 -5.39 -12.38
CA PHE A 215 -10.73 -3.96 -12.60
C PHE A 215 -11.61 -3.50 -13.76
N ARG A 216 -12.43 -2.50 -13.49
CA ARG A 216 -13.25 -1.74 -14.45
C ARG A 216 -13.62 -0.41 -13.80
N SER A 217 -13.37 0.71 -14.49
CA SER A 217 -13.72 2.03 -13.99
C SER A 217 -15.23 2.18 -13.81
N PRO A 218 -15.72 2.98 -12.84
CA PRO A 218 -17.13 3.31 -12.73
C PRO A 218 -17.65 3.97 -14.03
N GLY A 219 -18.80 3.50 -14.54
CA GLY A 219 -19.43 4.07 -15.72
C GLY A 219 -18.75 3.79 -17.06
N ALA A 220 -17.66 3.01 -17.09
CA ALA A 220 -16.90 2.73 -18.32
C ALA A 220 -17.67 1.91 -19.37
N ASP A 221 -18.71 1.19 -18.96
CA ASP A 221 -19.52 0.26 -19.76
C ASP A 221 -20.92 0.79 -20.10
N ALA A 222 -21.22 2.05 -19.77
CA ALA A 222 -22.55 2.62 -20.01
C ALA A 222 -22.88 2.66 -21.50
N GLY A 223 -23.53 1.62 -22.00
CA GLY A 223 -24.21 1.61 -23.30
C GLY A 223 -23.61 0.77 -24.42
N SER A 224 -22.53 0.02 -24.21
CA SER A 224 -21.98 -0.88 -25.25
C SER A 224 -21.73 -2.29 -24.72
N ARG A 225 -22.30 -3.30 -25.38
CA ARG A 225 -21.93 -4.71 -25.16
C ARG A 225 -21.68 -5.38 -26.52
N PRO A 226 -20.54 -6.09 -26.72
CA PRO A 226 -19.43 -6.20 -25.76
C PRO A 226 -18.71 -4.87 -25.58
N ALA A 227 -18.26 -4.58 -24.34
CA ALA A 227 -17.46 -3.40 -24.09
C ALA A 227 -16.12 -3.48 -24.83
N ASP A 228 -15.63 -2.33 -25.32
CA ASP A 228 -14.25 -2.23 -25.81
C ASP A 228 -13.29 -2.27 -24.60
N PRO A 229 -12.47 -3.33 -24.43
CA PRO A 229 -11.58 -3.43 -23.29
C PRO A 229 -10.63 -2.22 -23.14
N GLY A 230 -10.24 -1.59 -24.26
CA GLY A 230 -9.41 -0.38 -24.27
C GLY A 230 -10.05 0.85 -23.65
N ARG A 231 -11.34 0.79 -23.26
CA ARG A 231 -12.09 1.88 -22.65
C ARG A 231 -12.53 1.61 -21.21
N LEU A 232 -12.24 0.42 -20.69
CA LEU A 232 -12.68 0.02 -19.34
C LEU A 232 -11.83 0.60 -18.22
N LEU A 233 -10.60 1.01 -18.52
CA LEU A 233 -9.65 1.59 -17.56
C LEU A 233 -9.01 2.85 -18.16
N PRO A 234 -8.36 3.69 -17.34
CA PRO A 234 -7.64 4.86 -17.82
C PRO A 234 -6.55 4.52 -18.86
N ALA A 235 -6.42 5.36 -19.87
CA ALA A 235 -5.27 5.32 -20.76
C ALA A 235 -4.08 6.02 -20.09
N PRO A 236 -2.92 5.36 -19.96
CA PRO A 236 -1.72 6.01 -19.47
C PRO A 236 -1.15 7.01 -20.50
N PRO A 237 -0.28 7.95 -20.11
CA PRO A 237 0.43 8.80 -21.06
C PRO A 237 1.31 7.94 -21.99
N ALA A 238 1.46 8.31 -23.26
CA ALA A 238 2.35 7.62 -24.18
C ALA A 238 3.83 7.80 -23.76
N SER A 239 4.14 8.98 -23.23
CA SER A 239 5.46 9.31 -22.66
C SER A 239 5.32 10.26 -21.49
N VAL A 240 6.32 10.26 -20.62
CA VAL A 240 6.37 11.04 -19.38
C VAL A 240 7.55 11.99 -19.44
N LEU A 241 7.31 13.28 -19.31
CA LEU A 241 8.31 14.28 -19.00
C LEU A 241 8.53 14.28 -17.49
N ARG A 242 9.76 14.00 -17.06
CA ARG A 242 10.20 14.10 -15.66
C ARG A 242 11.24 15.20 -15.55
N LYS A 243 11.08 16.11 -14.59
CA LYS A 243 12.09 17.07 -14.19
C LYS A 243 12.55 16.77 -12.78
N THR A 244 13.86 16.81 -12.59
CA THR A 244 14.51 16.63 -11.29
C THR A 244 15.24 17.90 -10.94
N VAL A 245 14.98 18.43 -9.76
CA VAL A 245 15.54 19.68 -9.23
C VAL A 245 16.30 19.35 -7.96
N ARG A 246 17.58 19.75 -7.88
CA ARG A 246 18.46 19.40 -6.75
C ARG A 246 19.04 20.64 -6.12
N TRP A 247 19.08 20.64 -4.78
CA TRP A 247 19.74 21.65 -3.95
C TRP A 247 20.75 20.97 -3.03
N ASP A 248 22.01 21.36 -3.12
CA ASP A 248 23.02 20.88 -2.17
C ASP A 248 22.78 21.46 -0.79
N TRP A 249 22.97 20.63 0.26
CA TRP A 249 22.84 21.07 1.64
C TRP A 249 23.70 22.28 2.01
N GLN A 250 24.87 22.45 1.37
CA GLN A 250 25.72 23.62 1.59
C GLN A 250 25.08 24.94 1.18
N SER A 251 24.06 24.92 0.32
CA SER A 251 23.31 26.08 -0.13
C SER A 251 21.98 26.29 0.57
N ILE A 252 21.59 25.38 1.45
CA ILE A 252 20.29 25.38 2.14
C ILE A 252 20.50 25.57 3.63
N ASP A 253 20.28 26.80 4.12
CA ASP A 253 20.13 27.08 5.52
C ASP A 253 18.68 26.80 6.01
N GLU A 254 18.43 27.02 7.31
CA GLU A 254 17.10 26.81 7.88
C GLU A 254 16.02 27.64 7.19
N ALA A 255 16.28 28.90 6.88
CA ALA A 255 15.30 29.79 6.25
C ALA A 255 14.95 29.33 4.82
N ALA A 256 15.96 28.93 4.05
CA ALA A 256 15.80 28.35 2.72
C ALA A 256 15.00 27.04 2.77
N PHE A 257 15.30 26.17 3.75
CA PHE A 257 14.58 24.92 3.95
C PHE A 257 13.10 25.16 4.26
N LEU A 258 12.80 26.03 5.23
CA LEU A 258 11.43 26.38 5.61
C LEU A 258 10.65 26.95 4.42
N THR A 259 11.30 27.83 3.64
CA THR A 259 10.71 28.40 2.43
C THR A 259 10.40 27.33 1.39
N LEU A 260 11.32 26.41 1.13
CA LEU A 260 11.15 25.34 0.15
C LEU A 260 9.99 24.41 0.51
N VAL A 261 9.96 23.90 1.73
CA VAL A 261 8.90 22.97 2.17
C VAL A 261 7.55 23.68 2.31
N GLY A 262 7.53 24.93 2.75
CA GLY A 262 6.34 25.78 2.84
C GLY A 262 5.73 26.06 1.46
N ASN A 263 6.57 26.41 0.47
CA ASN A 263 6.12 26.61 -0.92
C ASN A 263 5.53 25.31 -1.50
N PHE A 264 6.19 24.16 -1.26
CA PHE A 264 5.71 22.84 -1.73
C PHE A 264 4.34 22.52 -1.12
N GLY A 265 4.17 22.70 0.19
CA GLY A 265 2.89 22.49 0.88
C GLY A 265 1.79 23.40 0.35
N THR A 266 2.04 24.70 0.31
CA THR A 266 1.09 25.72 -0.17
C THR A 266 0.64 25.47 -1.61
N TRP A 267 1.56 25.02 -2.48
CA TRP A 267 1.19 24.69 -3.85
C TRP A 267 0.20 23.52 -3.89
N HIS A 268 0.44 22.46 -3.11
CA HIS A 268 -0.43 21.28 -3.09
C HIS A 268 -1.80 21.57 -2.47
N GLU A 269 -1.88 22.44 -1.47
CA GLU A 269 -3.16 22.91 -0.90
C GLU A 269 -4.03 23.61 -1.96
N ARG A 270 -3.41 24.51 -2.74
CA ARG A 270 -4.12 25.24 -3.80
C ARG A 270 -4.57 24.37 -4.96
N HIS A 271 -3.87 23.26 -5.20
CA HIS A 271 -4.06 22.36 -6.34
C HIS A 271 -4.55 20.97 -5.90
N ALA A 272 -5.31 20.85 -4.82
CA ALA A 272 -5.83 19.60 -4.29
C ALA A 272 -7.22 19.22 -4.82
N ALA A 273 -7.96 20.16 -5.42
CA ALA A 273 -9.29 19.89 -5.95
C ALA A 273 -9.23 18.90 -7.13
N PRO A 274 -10.22 17.98 -7.29
CA PRO A 274 -10.21 16.97 -8.35
C PRO A 274 -10.06 17.51 -9.77
N ASP A 275 -10.69 18.64 -10.08
CA ASP A 275 -10.70 19.23 -11.44
C ASP A 275 -9.57 20.23 -11.67
N ASP A 276 -8.67 20.43 -10.68
CA ASP A 276 -7.59 21.40 -10.80
C ASP A 276 -6.53 20.93 -11.83
N PRO A 277 -6.05 21.82 -12.73
CA PRO A 277 -5.02 21.49 -13.70
C PRO A 277 -3.71 20.95 -13.09
N GLY A 278 -3.34 21.37 -11.88
CA GLY A 278 -2.17 20.90 -11.14
C GLY A 278 -2.25 19.43 -10.74
N THR A 279 -3.43 18.80 -10.77
CA THR A 279 -3.58 17.35 -10.51
C THR A 279 -2.91 16.47 -11.57
N ARG A 280 -2.55 17.06 -12.72
CA ARG A 280 -1.81 16.38 -13.79
C ARG A 280 -0.33 16.15 -13.45
N LEU A 281 0.20 16.88 -12.46
CA LEU A 281 1.55 16.71 -11.95
C LEU A 281 1.58 15.66 -10.84
N ASP A 282 2.55 14.75 -10.95
CA ASP A 282 2.96 13.86 -9.88
C ASP A 282 4.27 14.40 -9.29
N ASN A 283 4.25 14.79 -8.02
CA ASN A 283 5.35 15.48 -7.38
C ASN A 283 5.84 14.76 -6.13
N SER A 284 7.15 14.79 -5.90
CA SER A 284 7.76 14.34 -4.66
C SER A 284 8.91 15.25 -4.26
N LEU A 285 9.09 15.47 -2.96
CA LEU A 285 10.23 16.18 -2.39
C LEU A 285 10.91 15.23 -1.40
N ALA A 286 12.13 14.80 -1.75
CA ALA A 286 12.98 13.97 -0.91
C ALA A 286 13.96 14.86 -0.15
N LEU A 287 13.99 14.71 1.16
CA LEU A 287 14.79 15.46 2.12
C LEU A 287 15.72 14.46 2.84
N PRO A 288 16.82 14.03 2.21
CA PRO A 288 17.77 13.14 2.86
C PRO A 288 18.50 13.88 3.98
N ARG A 289 18.97 13.13 4.95
CA ARG A 289 19.86 13.66 5.97
C ARG A 289 21.16 14.18 5.35
N THR A 290 21.80 15.17 6.01
CA THR A 290 23.12 15.66 5.60
C THR A 290 24.10 14.49 5.42
N GLY A 291 24.79 14.46 4.28
CA GLY A 291 25.62 13.31 3.84
C GLY A 291 24.88 12.25 3.02
N GLY A 292 23.55 12.29 2.93
CA GLY A 292 22.73 11.37 2.14
C GLY A 292 22.42 11.86 0.71
N GLY A 293 23.03 12.97 0.30
CA GLY A 293 22.82 13.58 -1.01
C GLY A 293 22.04 14.90 -0.96
N PRO A 294 21.70 15.48 -2.13
CA PRO A 294 21.00 16.77 -2.21
C PRO A 294 19.50 16.62 -1.91
N LEU A 295 18.86 17.70 -1.47
CA LEU A 295 17.41 17.81 -1.46
C LEU A 295 16.93 17.68 -2.91
N THR A 296 15.96 16.80 -3.15
CA THR A 296 15.54 16.48 -4.52
C THR A 296 14.04 16.62 -4.70
N LEU A 297 13.64 17.52 -5.59
CA LEU A 297 12.26 17.65 -6.06
C LEU A 297 12.13 16.92 -7.39
N GLU A 298 11.17 16.01 -7.49
CA GLU A 298 10.77 15.44 -8.77
C GLU A 298 9.35 15.90 -9.14
N THR A 299 9.15 16.21 -10.40
CA THR A 299 7.84 16.45 -10.99
C THR A 299 7.72 15.70 -12.30
N ALA A 300 6.57 15.07 -12.53
CA ALA A 300 6.31 14.29 -13.73
C ALA A 300 4.94 14.62 -14.33
N VAL A 301 4.87 14.63 -15.66
CA VAL A 301 3.64 14.93 -16.41
C VAL A 301 3.61 14.15 -17.73
N ASP A 302 2.42 13.99 -18.30
CA ASP A 302 2.22 13.49 -19.65
C ASP A 302 2.92 14.40 -20.67
N ALA A 303 3.99 13.89 -21.30
CA ALA A 303 4.82 14.66 -22.23
C ALA A 303 4.12 15.02 -23.56
N MET A 304 3.00 14.34 -23.89
CA MET A 304 2.23 14.63 -25.11
C MET A 304 1.32 15.85 -24.98
N ARG A 305 1.22 16.43 -23.77
CA ARG A 305 0.46 17.65 -23.55
C ARG A 305 1.18 18.87 -24.13
N PRO A 306 0.45 19.77 -24.80
CA PRO A 306 1.06 21.00 -25.33
C PRO A 306 1.67 21.90 -24.24
N ASP A 307 1.12 21.88 -23.02
CA ASP A 307 1.49 22.70 -21.87
C ASP A 307 2.45 21.99 -20.88
N ALA A 308 2.97 20.78 -21.22
CA ALA A 308 3.78 19.96 -20.32
C ALA A 308 5.02 20.70 -19.74
N GLN A 309 5.75 21.38 -20.62
CA GLN A 309 6.93 22.14 -20.22
C GLN A 309 6.55 23.33 -19.34
N GLU A 310 5.58 24.14 -19.78
CA GLU A 310 5.12 25.32 -19.05
C GLU A 310 4.58 24.97 -17.66
N LEU A 311 3.77 23.89 -17.55
CA LEU A 311 3.17 23.45 -16.31
C LEU A 311 4.25 23.03 -15.29
N THR A 312 5.25 22.25 -15.73
CA THR A 312 6.36 21.83 -14.88
C THR A 312 7.28 23.00 -14.51
N ASP A 313 7.57 23.92 -15.44
CA ASP A 313 8.42 25.10 -15.17
C ASP A 313 7.76 26.04 -14.18
N ARG A 314 6.44 26.27 -14.30
CA ARG A 314 5.66 27.08 -13.36
C ARG A 314 5.68 26.48 -11.96
N PHE A 315 5.44 25.17 -11.84
CA PHE A 315 5.51 24.47 -10.57
C PHE A 315 6.89 24.63 -9.92
N ILE A 316 7.98 24.36 -10.66
CA ILE A 316 9.36 24.50 -10.15
C ILE A 316 9.63 25.94 -9.73
N ALA A 317 9.22 26.93 -10.53
CA ALA A 317 9.39 28.34 -10.20
C ALA A 317 8.64 28.75 -8.94
N GLU A 318 7.41 28.25 -8.74
CA GLU A 318 6.62 28.53 -7.53
C GLU A 318 7.24 27.89 -6.29
N VAL A 319 7.66 26.64 -6.36
CA VAL A 319 8.31 25.94 -5.23
C VAL A 319 9.68 26.52 -4.90
N SER A 320 10.43 26.97 -5.90
CA SER A 320 11.77 27.57 -5.71
C SER A 320 11.74 29.07 -5.33
N ARG A 321 10.55 29.68 -5.28
CA ARG A 321 10.42 31.12 -5.02
C ARG A 321 11.00 31.50 -3.65
N ASN A 322 11.91 32.47 -3.63
CA ASN A 322 12.54 33.00 -2.42
C ASN A 322 13.33 31.98 -1.58
N VAL A 323 13.66 30.82 -2.13
CA VAL A 323 14.51 29.83 -1.44
C VAL A 323 15.94 30.35 -1.26
N GLY A 324 16.38 31.28 -2.12
CA GLY A 324 17.72 31.89 -2.03
C GLY A 324 18.85 31.03 -2.63
N ALA A 325 18.67 29.72 -2.70
CA ALA A 325 19.62 28.79 -3.29
C ALA A 325 19.25 28.48 -4.76
N ARG A 326 20.26 28.43 -5.63
CA ARG A 326 20.06 28.08 -7.04
C ARG A 326 20.10 26.56 -7.22
N PRO A 327 19.01 25.93 -7.71
CA PRO A 327 19.01 24.51 -7.95
C PRO A 327 19.71 24.11 -9.25
N GLU A 328 20.16 22.86 -9.30
CA GLU A 328 20.42 22.15 -10.55
C GLU A 328 19.11 21.53 -11.07
N VAL A 329 18.79 21.76 -12.34
CA VAL A 329 17.58 21.24 -12.98
C VAL A 329 17.97 20.34 -14.16
N SER A 330 17.43 19.11 -14.15
CA SER A 330 17.55 18.18 -15.28
C SER A 330 16.17 17.73 -15.74
N ALA A 331 16.06 17.34 -17.01
CA ALA A 331 14.82 16.89 -17.62
C ALA A 331 15.06 15.65 -18.48
N THR A 332 14.12 14.70 -18.40
CA THR A 332 14.15 13.47 -19.20
C THR A 332 12.74 13.16 -19.67
N THR A 333 12.60 12.77 -20.94
CA THR A 333 11.35 12.24 -21.47
C THR A 333 11.52 10.77 -21.79
N LEU A 334 10.65 9.93 -21.21
CA LEU A 334 10.70 8.49 -21.37
C LEU A 334 9.35 7.96 -21.85
N PRO A 335 9.32 6.90 -22.69
CA PRO A 335 8.09 6.14 -22.94
C PRO A 335 7.48 5.64 -21.63
N TRP A 336 6.14 5.49 -21.60
CA TRP A 336 5.39 5.15 -20.39
C TRP A 336 5.98 3.96 -19.60
N LEU A 337 6.20 2.81 -20.25
CA LEU A 337 6.73 1.64 -19.54
C LEU A 337 8.13 1.86 -19.00
N ALA A 338 8.99 2.57 -19.74
CA ALA A 338 10.34 2.89 -19.28
C ALA A 338 10.32 3.84 -18.07
N ALA A 339 9.35 4.77 -18.03
CA ALA A 339 9.17 5.67 -16.89
C ALA A 339 8.57 4.98 -15.66
N THR A 340 7.78 3.91 -15.85
CA THR A 340 7.00 3.24 -14.80
C THR A 340 7.69 2.01 -14.23
N LEU A 341 8.45 1.27 -15.06
CA LEU A 341 9.14 0.04 -14.67
C LEU A 341 10.59 0.29 -14.23
N VAL A 342 10.86 1.46 -13.66
CA VAL A 342 12.17 1.73 -13.04
C VAL A 342 12.25 0.93 -11.74
N PRO A 343 13.26 0.06 -11.58
CA PRO A 343 13.49 -0.61 -10.32
C PRO A 343 13.66 0.40 -9.19
N ASP A 344 13.20 0.06 -8.00
CA ASP A 344 13.51 0.81 -6.80
C ASP A 344 15.02 0.85 -6.58
N GLU A 345 15.56 1.92 -6.02
CA GLU A 345 16.98 2.04 -5.67
C GLU A 345 17.46 0.92 -4.73
N PHE A 346 16.52 0.29 -4.01
CA PHE A 346 16.77 -0.86 -3.14
C PHE A 346 16.42 -2.21 -3.79
N ALA A 347 16.10 -2.25 -5.09
CA ALA A 347 15.78 -3.49 -5.78
C ALA A 347 16.97 -4.47 -5.72
N GLY A 348 16.72 -5.66 -5.16
CA GLY A 348 17.74 -6.68 -4.96
C GLY A 348 18.64 -6.49 -3.73
N VAL A 349 18.45 -5.43 -2.95
CA VAL A 349 19.17 -5.20 -1.70
C VAL A 349 18.24 -5.49 -0.52
N LYS A 350 18.48 -6.59 0.18
CA LYS A 350 17.76 -6.91 1.41
C LYS A 350 18.37 -6.16 2.58
N GLY A 351 17.74 -5.07 2.99
CA GLY A 351 18.17 -4.23 4.11
C GLY A 351 17.19 -4.28 5.28
N ARG A 352 17.65 -3.79 6.41
CA ARG A 352 16.82 -3.51 7.59
C ARG A 352 16.26 -2.09 7.42
N PHE A 353 14.97 -1.89 7.68
CA PHE A 353 14.40 -0.54 7.60
C PHE A 353 13.20 -0.35 8.52
N LYS A 354 12.91 0.90 8.81
CA LYS A 354 11.66 1.34 9.43
C LYS A 354 11.12 2.54 8.66
N SER A 355 9.83 2.51 8.39
CA SER A 355 9.12 3.64 7.81
C SER A 355 7.92 4.01 8.67
N LYS A 356 7.65 5.31 8.80
CA LYS A 356 6.46 5.86 9.45
C LYS A 356 5.84 6.89 8.52
N ALA A 357 4.53 6.86 8.35
CA ALA A 357 3.85 7.69 7.35
C ALA A 357 2.59 8.33 7.89
N ALA A 358 2.21 9.45 7.28
CA ALA A 358 0.93 10.10 7.56
C ALA A 358 0.36 10.78 6.30
N PHE A 359 -0.96 10.83 6.24
CA PHE A 359 -1.68 11.75 5.37
C PHE A 359 -1.79 13.12 6.03
N LEU A 360 -1.67 14.16 5.23
CA LEU A 360 -1.75 15.55 5.67
C LEU A 360 -2.85 16.28 4.92
N ARG A 361 -3.66 17.07 5.64
CA ARG A 361 -4.70 17.94 5.07
C ARG A 361 -4.17 19.31 4.68
N THR A 362 -2.98 19.65 5.19
CA THR A 362 -2.24 20.90 4.89
C THR A 362 -0.76 20.59 4.71
N GLY A 363 0.01 21.54 4.21
CA GLY A 363 1.47 21.51 4.28
C GLY A 363 1.99 21.49 5.73
N TRP A 364 3.29 21.34 5.89
CA TRP A 364 3.92 21.47 7.22
C TRP A 364 3.83 22.90 7.74
N ASP A 365 3.55 23.04 9.01
CA ASP A 365 3.72 24.30 9.71
C ASP A 365 5.21 24.62 9.96
N GLU A 366 5.48 25.86 10.42
CA GLU A 366 6.86 26.31 10.65
C GLU A 366 7.55 25.49 11.76
N ARG A 367 6.85 25.07 12.81
CA ARG A 367 7.37 24.23 13.88
C ARG A 367 7.80 22.87 13.35
N GLN A 368 6.95 22.23 12.53
CA GLN A 368 7.22 20.95 11.91
C GLN A 368 8.42 21.04 10.96
N ALA A 369 8.46 22.06 10.11
CA ALA A 369 9.56 22.27 9.18
C ALA A 369 10.90 22.50 9.91
N ARG A 370 10.93 23.33 10.98
CA ARG A 370 12.12 23.54 11.83
C ARG A 370 12.57 22.26 12.51
N LEU A 371 11.63 21.46 13.01
CA LEU A 371 11.92 20.19 13.62
C LEU A 371 12.63 19.24 12.63
N VAL A 372 12.05 19.07 11.44
CA VAL A 372 12.62 18.19 10.42
C VAL A 372 13.98 18.71 9.97
N TYR A 373 14.16 20.03 9.76
CA TYR A 373 15.46 20.60 9.45
C TYR A 373 16.53 20.20 10.48
N ARG A 374 16.25 20.40 11.78
CA ARG A 374 17.16 20.02 12.86
C ARG A 374 17.47 18.52 12.85
N ARG A 375 16.45 17.67 12.72
CA ARG A 375 16.61 16.21 12.68
C ARG A 375 17.45 15.74 11.50
N LEU A 376 17.44 16.46 10.37
CA LEU A 376 18.21 16.12 9.18
C LEU A 376 19.64 16.69 9.20
N THR A 377 19.88 17.79 9.93
CA THR A 377 21.19 18.49 9.95
C THR A 377 22.01 18.27 11.20
N ASP A 378 21.38 17.93 12.34
CA ASP A 378 22.11 17.63 13.58
C ASP A 378 22.84 16.28 13.47
N THR A 379 24.16 16.34 13.55
CA THR A 379 25.06 15.20 13.45
C THR A 379 25.73 14.85 14.78
N SER A 380 25.24 15.37 15.92
CA SER A 380 25.83 15.10 17.23
C SER A 380 25.66 13.64 17.66
N ASP A 381 24.44 13.10 17.50
CA ASP A 381 24.08 11.80 18.07
C ASP A 381 23.65 10.76 17.01
N TYR A 382 23.43 11.19 15.76
CA TYR A 382 22.95 10.30 14.70
C TYR A 382 23.57 10.63 13.35
N HIS A 383 24.13 9.62 12.66
CA HIS A 383 24.97 9.83 11.46
C HIS A 383 24.50 9.08 10.22
N ASN A 384 23.40 8.30 10.26
CA ASN A 384 22.98 7.48 9.12
C ASN A 384 22.53 8.35 7.92
N PRO A 385 23.27 8.33 6.79
CA PRO A 385 22.93 9.09 5.59
C PRO A 385 21.72 8.53 4.83
N ALA A 386 21.31 7.28 5.11
CA ALA A 386 20.16 6.63 4.48
C ALA A 386 18.84 6.91 5.24
N ALA A 387 18.82 7.97 6.07
CA ALA A 387 17.61 8.49 6.68
C ALA A 387 17.06 9.65 5.82
N THR A 388 15.82 9.52 5.36
CA THR A 388 15.18 10.49 4.46
C THR A 388 13.75 10.78 4.92
N VAL A 389 13.33 12.03 4.84
CA VAL A 389 11.92 12.43 5.00
C VAL A 389 11.39 12.84 3.64
N TYR A 390 10.18 12.40 3.32
CA TYR A 390 9.55 12.67 2.03
C TYR A 390 8.25 13.44 2.20
N LEU A 391 7.98 14.33 1.24
CA LEU A 391 6.66 14.87 0.94
C LEU A 391 6.23 14.35 -0.43
N LEU A 392 5.08 13.69 -0.48
CA LEU A 392 4.52 13.11 -1.69
C LEU A 392 3.19 13.76 -2.01
N SER A 393 2.99 14.11 -3.27
CA SER A 393 1.71 14.65 -3.73
C SER A 393 0.54 13.69 -3.49
N HIS A 394 -0.61 14.23 -3.09
CA HIS A 394 -1.87 13.53 -2.92
C HIS A 394 -3.03 14.44 -3.37
N GLY A 395 -4.28 14.06 -3.10
CA GLY A 395 -5.43 14.86 -3.52
C GLY A 395 -5.82 14.65 -4.98
N GLY A 396 -6.49 15.63 -5.57
CA GLY A 396 -7.04 15.50 -6.91
C GLY A 396 -8.18 14.46 -6.96
N GLU A 397 -8.19 13.61 -7.99
CA GLU A 397 -9.21 12.58 -8.16
C GLU A 397 -9.29 11.60 -6.96
N VAL A 398 -8.23 11.47 -6.16
CA VAL A 398 -8.28 10.68 -4.92
C VAL A 398 -9.34 11.21 -3.96
N ASN A 399 -9.56 12.52 -3.94
CA ASN A 399 -10.50 13.19 -3.04
C ASN A 399 -11.93 13.30 -3.64
N ARG A 400 -12.19 12.77 -4.85
CA ARG A 400 -13.52 12.79 -5.45
C ARG A 400 -14.52 11.88 -4.76
N PRO A 401 -14.19 10.59 -4.42
CA PRO A 401 -15.09 9.75 -3.65
C PRO A 401 -15.28 10.28 -2.22
N GLY A 402 -16.47 10.05 -1.67
CA GLY A 402 -16.72 10.28 -0.25
C GLY A 402 -15.91 9.33 0.65
N PRO A 403 -15.68 9.69 1.91
CA PRO A 403 -14.83 8.90 2.82
C PRO A 403 -15.39 7.50 3.14
N ALA A 404 -16.68 7.23 2.89
CA ALA A 404 -17.33 5.94 3.10
C ALA A 404 -17.65 5.18 1.80
N ASP A 405 -17.41 5.77 0.61
CA ASP A 405 -17.67 5.11 -0.68
C ASP A 405 -16.77 3.89 -0.88
N THR A 406 -15.58 3.95 -0.30
CA THR A 406 -14.61 2.87 -0.19
C THR A 406 -14.14 2.74 1.25
N ALA A 407 -13.49 1.64 1.61
CA ALA A 407 -12.88 1.48 2.93
C ALA A 407 -11.69 2.43 3.16
N MET A 408 -11.08 2.93 2.09
CA MET A 408 -10.05 3.98 2.14
C MET A 408 -10.67 5.32 2.54
N ALA A 409 -10.53 5.69 3.81
CA ALA A 409 -11.19 6.85 4.43
C ALA A 409 -10.49 8.20 4.15
N HIS A 410 -9.25 8.19 3.66
CA HIS A 410 -8.38 9.38 3.53
C HIS A 410 -8.64 10.12 2.21
N ARG A 411 -9.84 10.74 2.09
CA ARG A 411 -10.33 11.42 0.89
C ARG A 411 -10.28 12.95 0.98
N ASP A 412 -9.52 13.47 1.95
CA ASP A 412 -9.36 14.90 2.24
C ASP A 412 -7.90 15.33 2.39
N ALA A 413 -6.97 14.44 2.07
CA ALA A 413 -5.55 14.71 2.16
C ALA A 413 -5.03 15.42 0.91
N VAL A 414 -4.05 16.30 1.11
CA VAL A 414 -3.35 17.03 0.03
C VAL A 414 -1.94 16.50 -0.19
N LEU A 415 -1.33 15.93 0.85
CA LEU A 415 0.01 15.37 0.86
C LEU A 415 0.07 14.08 1.68
N LYS A 416 1.11 13.31 1.43
CA LYS A 416 1.63 12.31 2.36
C LYS A 416 3.02 12.71 2.79
N THR A 417 3.35 12.52 4.07
CA THR A 417 4.71 12.59 4.55
C THR A 417 5.14 11.24 5.07
N TYR A 418 6.38 10.83 4.84
CA TYR A 418 6.90 9.64 5.47
C TYR A 418 8.40 9.71 5.72
N TRP A 419 8.81 9.08 6.80
CA TRP A 419 10.18 8.85 7.21
C TRP A 419 10.58 7.48 6.72
N SER A 420 11.76 7.36 6.13
CA SER A 420 12.37 6.10 5.72
C SER A 420 13.80 6.06 6.21
N VAL A 421 14.15 5.01 6.94
CA VAL A 421 15.49 4.81 7.47
C VAL A 421 15.92 3.40 7.12
N PHE A 422 17.07 3.28 6.44
CA PHE A 422 17.67 2.01 6.05
C PHE A 422 19.01 1.79 6.77
N TRP A 423 19.31 0.55 7.09
CA TRP A 423 20.60 0.11 7.65
C TRP A 423 20.81 -1.38 7.39
N PHE A 424 21.98 -1.92 7.77
CA PHE A 424 22.33 -3.31 7.49
C PHE A 424 22.72 -4.10 8.75
N ASP A 425 23.29 -3.45 9.77
CA ASP A 425 23.74 -4.10 10.98
C ASP A 425 22.58 -4.22 11.99
N GLU A 426 22.28 -5.45 12.42
CA GLU A 426 21.26 -5.71 13.44
C GLU A 426 21.58 -5.05 14.78
N ALA A 427 22.86 -4.90 15.12
CA ALA A 427 23.28 -4.23 16.35
C ALA A 427 22.87 -2.75 16.40
N GLU A 428 22.58 -2.14 15.24
CA GLU A 428 22.15 -0.74 15.12
C GLU A 428 20.62 -0.57 15.14
N ASP A 429 19.83 -1.65 15.25
CA ASP A 429 18.36 -1.58 15.23
C ASP A 429 17.81 -0.55 16.22
N ALA A 430 18.24 -0.60 17.48
CA ALA A 430 17.75 0.32 18.50
C ALA A 430 18.02 1.78 18.13
N LEU A 431 19.24 2.10 17.68
CA LEU A 431 19.64 3.45 17.28
C LEU A 431 18.73 4.01 16.18
N HIS A 432 18.48 3.22 15.13
CA HIS A 432 17.70 3.67 13.98
C HIS A 432 16.20 3.74 14.28
N LEU A 433 15.68 2.77 15.04
CA LEU A 433 14.29 2.77 15.50
C LEU A 433 13.99 3.96 16.40
N ASP A 434 14.87 4.26 17.37
CA ASP A 434 14.69 5.38 18.29
C ASP A 434 14.71 6.71 17.55
N TRP A 435 15.60 6.89 16.58
CA TRP A 435 15.67 8.12 15.80
C TRP A 435 14.37 8.37 15.01
N VAL A 436 13.87 7.36 14.29
CA VAL A 436 12.66 7.53 13.46
C VAL A 436 11.41 7.69 14.30
N ARG A 437 11.30 6.96 15.43
CA ARG A 437 10.20 7.08 16.40
C ARG A 437 10.16 8.47 17.01
N ALA A 438 11.28 8.94 17.56
CA ALA A 438 11.39 10.26 18.16
C ALA A 438 11.10 11.38 17.15
N SER A 439 11.59 11.26 15.91
CA SER A 439 11.33 12.24 14.86
C SER A 439 9.84 12.32 14.51
N TYR A 440 9.16 11.20 14.41
CA TYR A 440 7.73 11.12 14.10
C TYR A 440 6.87 11.62 15.27
N GLU A 441 7.14 11.15 16.49
CA GLU A 441 6.42 11.56 17.70
C GLU A 441 6.53 13.08 17.93
N GLU A 442 7.72 13.65 17.79
CA GLU A 442 7.95 15.09 17.95
C GLU A 442 7.27 15.91 16.84
N PHE A 443 7.21 15.38 15.61
CA PHE A 443 6.52 16.03 14.51
C PHE A 443 5.01 16.18 14.78
N PHE A 444 4.38 15.18 15.37
CA PHE A 444 2.98 15.18 15.78
C PHE A 444 2.77 15.50 17.28
N GLY A 445 3.72 16.21 17.90
CA GLY A 445 3.71 16.47 19.35
C GLY A 445 2.47 17.22 19.84
N ASP A 446 1.89 18.10 19.02
CA ASP A 446 0.63 18.81 19.27
C ASP A 446 -0.61 17.90 19.22
N ALA A 447 -0.48 16.72 18.62
CA ALA A 447 -1.53 15.71 18.51
C ALA A 447 -1.22 14.42 19.30
N GLY A 448 -0.34 14.50 20.30
CA GLY A 448 0.02 13.36 21.14
C GLY A 448 1.00 12.38 20.48
N GLY A 449 1.74 12.81 19.46
CA GLY A 449 2.78 12.01 18.80
C GLY A 449 2.28 11.14 17.65
N VAL A 450 1.03 11.27 17.24
CA VAL A 450 0.42 10.52 16.14
C VAL A 450 -0.39 11.44 15.22
N PRO A 451 -0.63 11.07 13.94
CA PRO A 451 -1.40 11.89 13.00
C PRO A 451 -2.91 11.82 13.26
N ASP A 452 -3.35 12.32 14.39
CA ASP A 452 -4.74 12.25 14.86
C ASP A 452 -5.69 12.99 13.90
N PRO A 453 -6.68 12.31 13.29
CA PRO A 453 -7.68 12.94 12.43
C PRO A 453 -8.52 14.03 13.11
N ASP A 454 -8.74 13.92 14.42
CA ASP A 454 -9.51 14.88 15.21
C ASP A 454 -8.70 16.13 15.56
N ARG A 455 -7.38 16.11 15.35
CA ARG A 455 -6.44 17.22 15.53
C ARG A 455 -6.01 17.87 14.20
N GLY A 456 -6.72 17.59 13.09
CA GLY A 456 -6.44 18.21 11.79
C GLY A 456 -5.52 17.41 10.86
N TYR A 457 -4.98 16.29 11.32
CA TYR A 457 -4.17 15.42 10.47
C TYR A 457 -5.02 14.42 9.65
N GLY A 458 -4.39 13.76 8.70
CA GLY A 458 -5.07 12.84 7.82
C GLY A 458 -5.13 11.38 8.31
N GLY A 459 -4.40 11.01 9.36
CA GLY A 459 -4.23 9.62 9.77
C GLY A 459 -3.06 8.93 9.09
N ALA A 460 -2.94 7.60 9.27
CA ALA A 460 -1.84 6.78 8.77
C ALA A 460 -2.25 5.98 7.52
N PHE A 461 -1.27 5.53 6.73
CA PHE A 461 -1.50 4.78 5.49
C PHE A 461 -1.21 3.29 5.69
N VAL A 462 -2.22 2.42 5.51
CA VAL A 462 -2.10 0.98 5.81
C VAL A 462 -1.09 0.25 4.91
N ASN A 463 -0.83 0.73 3.68
CA ASN A 463 0.22 0.18 2.83
C ASN A 463 1.64 0.57 3.25
N TYR A 464 1.78 1.63 4.06
CA TYR A 464 3.01 1.97 4.77
C TYR A 464 2.82 1.60 6.23
N ALA A 465 2.62 0.29 6.45
CA ALA A 465 2.29 -0.26 7.75
C ALA A 465 3.31 0.14 8.82
N ASP A 466 2.81 0.51 9.99
CA ASP A 466 3.58 0.87 11.17
C ASP A 466 2.94 0.22 12.40
N ALA A 467 3.47 -0.92 12.82
CA ALA A 467 2.96 -1.69 13.94
C ALA A 467 3.10 -0.95 15.28
N ASP A 468 4.03 0.02 15.39
CA ASP A 468 4.19 0.84 16.59
C ASP A 468 2.90 1.55 17.00
N LEU A 469 2.04 1.91 16.02
CA LEU A 469 0.76 2.57 16.28
C LEU A 469 -0.25 1.68 17.01
N ALA A 470 -0.08 0.35 16.93
CA ALA A 470 -0.92 -0.62 17.65
C ALA A 470 -0.31 -1.09 18.98
N GLU A 471 0.93 -0.71 19.28
CA GLU A 471 1.65 -1.08 20.50
C GLU A 471 1.41 -0.05 21.61
N PRO A 472 0.79 -0.41 22.76
CA PRO A 472 0.46 0.53 23.83
C PRO A 472 1.66 1.29 24.41
N ASP A 473 2.83 0.66 24.43
CA ASP A 473 4.07 1.27 24.95
C ASP A 473 4.64 2.33 23.99
N LEU A 474 4.30 2.26 22.70
CA LEU A 474 4.77 3.17 21.65
C LEU A 474 3.71 4.19 21.26
N ASN A 475 2.43 3.82 21.20
CA ASN A 475 1.32 4.75 20.97
C ASN A 475 0.72 5.20 22.31
N ARG A 476 1.26 6.28 22.87
CA ARG A 476 0.81 6.89 24.14
C ARG A 476 -0.22 8.01 23.95
N SER A 477 -0.67 8.25 22.74
CA SER A 477 -1.59 9.36 22.41
C SER A 477 -2.99 9.18 22.99
N GLY A 478 -3.39 7.96 23.33
CA GLY A 478 -4.78 7.60 23.65
C GLY A 478 -5.68 7.45 22.42
N VAL A 479 -5.19 7.75 21.21
CA VAL A 479 -5.93 7.54 19.96
C VAL A 479 -5.78 6.08 19.54
N PRO A 480 -6.87 5.32 19.36
CA PRO A 480 -6.80 3.94 18.94
C PRO A 480 -6.16 3.82 17.55
N TRP A 481 -5.27 2.84 17.34
CA TRP A 481 -4.56 2.64 16.09
C TRP A 481 -5.50 2.53 14.87
N HIS A 482 -6.62 1.87 15.00
CA HIS A 482 -7.59 1.71 13.92
C HIS A 482 -8.27 3.03 13.53
N ARG A 483 -8.38 4.00 14.45
CA ARG A 483 -8.84 5.36 14.16
C ARG A 483 -7.87 6.07 13.23
N LEU A 484 -6.58 5.84 13.37
CA LEU A 484 -5.55 6.42 12.51
C LEU A 484 -5.59 5.86 11.09
N TYR A 485 -5.89 4.56 10.92
CA TYR A 485 -5.90 3.89 9.62
C TYR A 485 -7.26 3.92 8.91
N PHE A 486 -8.37 3.81 9.64
CA PHE A 486 -9.68 3.58 9.04
C PHE A 486 -10.74 4.63 9.39
N ARG A 487 -10.42 5.55 10.29
CA ARG A 487 -11.32 6.61 10.74
C ARG A 487 -12.69 6.03 11.14
N GLU A 488 -13.79 6.64 10.67
CA GLU A 488 -15.17 6.23 10.91
C GLU A 488 -15.55 4.91 10.22
N ASN A 489 -14.76 4.47 9.23
CA ASN A 489 -15.03 3.24 8.48
C ASN A 489 -14.78 1.97 9.29
N TYR A 490 -14.09 2.07 10.45
CA TYR A 490 -13.69 0.90 11.22
C TYR A 490 -14.89 0.04 11.66
N ALA A 491 -15.98 0.63 12.14
CA ALA A 491 -17.17 -0.11 12.54
C ALA A 491 -17.85 -0.88 11.37
N LEU A 492 -17.75 -0.36 10.14
CA LEU A 492 -18.19 -1.07 8.94
C LEU A 492 -17.29 -2.26 8.63
N LEU A 493 -15.97 -2.06 8.75
CA LEU A 493 -14.98 -3.11 8.58
C LEU A 493 -15.15 -4.24 9.62
N GLN A 494 -15.45 -3.91 10.87
CA GLN A 494 -15.74 -4.91 11.91
C GLN A 494 -16.96 -5.77 11.57
N ARG A 495 -18.03 -5.18 11.03
CA ARG A 495 -19.21 -5.95 10.56
C ARG A 495 -18.84 -6.88 9.39
N ALA A 496 -18.02 -6.42 8.47
CA ALA A 496 -17.53 -7.27 7.38
C ALA A 496 -16.66 -8.42 7.94
N LYS A 497 -15.78 -8.13 8.91
CA LYS A 497 -14.95 -9.12 9.59
C LYS A 497 -15.79 -10.20 10.28
N GLU A 498 -16.79 -9.80 11.07
CA GLU A 498 -17.71 -10.70 11.76
C GLU A 498 -18.46 -11.63 10.81
N ARG A 499 -18.83 -11.12 9.63
CA ARG A 499 -19.56 -11.90 8.62
C ARG A 499 -18.65 -12.86 7.86
N TRP A 500 -17.43 -12.45 7.48
CA TRP A 500 -16.61 -13.14 6.51
C TRP A 500 -15.43 -13.91 7.10
N ASP A 501 -15.05 -13.60 8.34
CA ASP A 501 -14.02 -14.28 9.11
C ASP A 501 -14.37 -14.32 10.62
N PRO A 502 -15.50 -14.94 10.97
CA PRO A 502 -16.06 -14.91 12.34
C PRO A 502 -15.17 -15.57 13.40
N ASP A 503 -14.27 -16.47 13.00
CA ASP A 503 -13.32 -17.15 13.88
C ASP A 503 -11.93 -16.51 13.89
N ASP A 504 -11.78 -15.32 13.26
CA ASP A 504 -10.52 -14.55 13.19
C ASP A 504 -9.33 -15.39 12.69
N VAL A 505 -9.57 -16.17 11.62
CA VAL A 505 -8.55 -17.00 10.96
C VAL A 505 -7.47 -16.14 10.31
N PHE A 506 -7.90 -15.04 9.66
CA PHE A 506 -7.05 -14.10 8.96
C PHE A 506 -6.72 -12.89 9.83
N ARG A 507 -5.58 -12.95 10.52
CA ARG A 507 -5.21 -11.91 11.49
C ARG A 507 -3.72 -11.59 11.48
N HIS A 508 -3.42 -10.33 11.78
CA HIS A 508 -2.08 -9.79 12.03
C HIS A 508 -2.20 -8.54 12.91
N ALA A 509 -1.09 -7.92 13.31
CA ALA A 509 -1.06 -6.80 14.25
C ALA A 509 -2.01 -5.64 13.88
N LEU A 510 -2.16 -5.34 12.58
CA LEU A 510 -3.00 -4.26 12.05
C LEU A 510 -4.25 -4.76 11.31
N SER A 511 -4.65 -6.02 11.47
CA SER A 511 -5.92 -6.50 10.91
C SER A 511 -7.11 -5.99 11.69
N VAL A 512 -8.22 -5.75 10.99
CA VAL A 512 -9.50 -5.40 11.62
C VAL A 512 -9.91 -6.50 12.59
N ARG A 513 -10.28 -6.13 13.81
CA ARG A 513 -10.67 -7.05 14.87
C ARG A 513 -12.18 -7.31 14.86
N LEU A 514 -12.60 -8.40 15.47
CA LEU A 514 -14.02 -8.67 15.68
C LEU A 514 -14.65 -7.62 16.62
N PRO A 515 -15.94 -7.33 16.49
CA PRO A 515 -16.63 -6.45 17.41
C PRO A 515 -16.45 -6.89 18.87
N GLY A 516 -16.07 -5.95 19.75
CA GLY A 516 -15.82 -6.20 21.16
C GLY A 516 -14.41 -6.62 21.54
N ASP A 517 -13.54 -6.93 20.59
CA ASP A 517 -12.14 -7.31 20.88
C ASP A 517 -11.18 -6.09 21.00
N ASP A 518 -11.68 -4.87 20.81
CA ASP A 518 -10.89 -3.62 20.93
C ASP A 518 -10.76 -3.11 22.38
N ALA A 519 -11.30 -3.82 23.38
CA ALA A 519 -11.17 -3.42 24.78
C ALA A 519 -9.70 -3.55 25.24
N PRO A 520 -9.12 -2.53 25.89
CA PRO A 520 -7.75 -2.60 26.41
C PRO A 520 -7.64 -3.74 27.44
N GLY A 521 -6.78 -4.72 27.15
CA GLY A 521 -6.45 -5.80 28.08
C GLY A 521 -6.80 -7.23 27.66
N ILE A 522 -7.41 -7.48 26.48
CA ILE A 522 -7.68 -8.84 26.02
C ILE A 522 -6.65 -9.26 24.97
N SER A 523 -5.46 -9.62 25.43
CA SER A 523 -4.55 -10.47 24.66
C SER A 523 -5.06 -11.90 24.74
N ARG A 524 -5.75 -12.39 23.72
CA ARG A 524 -6.05 -13.82 23.59
C ARG A 524 -4.80 -14.57 23.10
N SER A 525 -3.84 -14.76 24.01
CA SER A 525 -2.86 -15.84 23.87
C SER A 525 -3.56 -17.14 24.31
N GLY A 526 -4.16 -17.88 23.37
CA GLY A 526 -4.79 -19.15 23.70
C GLY A 526 -5.44 -19.81 22.50
N THR A 527 -5.05 -21.04 22.25
CA THR A 527 -5.66 -22.03 21.33
C THR A 527 -7.20 -21.98 21.40
N PRO A 528 -7.93 -22.10 20.26
CA PRO A 528 -9.40 -22.16 20.28
C PRO A 528 -9.86 -23.36 21.10
N GLY A 529 -10.40 -23.12 22.29
CA GLY A 529 -11.00 -24.13 23.12
C GLY A 529 -12.28 -24.64 22.45
N ARG A 530 -12.35 -25.96 22.16
CA ARG A 530 -13.56 -26.67 21.80
C ARG A 530 -14.69 -26.25 22.77
N ARG A 531 -15.72 -25.57 22.27
CA ARG A 531 -16.97 -25.43 23.00
C ARG A 531 -17.57 -26.81 23.18
N GLY A 532 -17.50 -27.31 24.42
CA GLY A 532 -18.11 -28.57 24.80
C GLY A 532 -19.64 -28.52 24.62
N SER A 533 -20.15 -29.49 23.89
CA SER A 533 -21.58 -29.77 23.81
C SER A 533 -22.08 -30.10 25.24
N SER A 534 -22.85 -29.20 25.87
CA SER A 534 -23.56 -29.48 27.09
C SER A 534 -24.68 -30.50 26.79
N GLY A 535 -24.47 -31.77 27.18
CA GLY A 535 -25.47 -32.79 27.19
C GLY A 535 -26.61 -32.39 28.13
N ARG A 536 -27.84 -32.51 27.66
CA ARG A 536 -29.05 -32.51 28.50
C ARG A 536 -29.08 -33.81 29.30
N PRO A 537 -29.43 -33.80 30.59
CA PRO A 537 -29.77 -35.03 31.30
C PRO A 537 -31.17 -35.49 30.91
N ALA A 538 -31.31 -36.78 30.63
CA ALA A 538 -32.58 -37.48 30.52
C ALA A 538 -33.09 -37.76 31.92
N SER A 539 -34.33 -37.45 32.14
CA SER A 539 -35.21 -38.08 33.13
C SER A 539 -36.54 -38.38 32.48
#